data_57ff34c99d89b039ccfec186dcb67df7
#
_entry.id   57ff34c99d89b039ccfec186dcb67df7
#
_cell.length_a   1.000
_cell.length_b   1.000
_cell.length_c   1.000
_cell.angle_alpha   90.00
_cell.angle_beta   90.00
_cell.angle_gamma   90.00
#
_symmetry.space_group_name_H-M   'P 1'
#
loop_
_entity.id
_entity.type
_entity.pdbx_description
1 polymer ?
#
loop_
_entity_poly.entity_id
_entity_poly.type
_entity_poly.pdbx_seq_one_letter_code
_entity_poly.pdbx_strand_id
1 'polypeptide(L)'
;MERGKDLNEPKKKVLILGSESIGVGDETLGFEILVTLLENLSKRDDVPTAIICWNTAVKLMAEGSPLLVHLKRLEERGINILAGQLCVRELELMDKIAVGKTATMDEILDLILHHEVLAL
;
A
#
# COMPACT_ATOMS: atom_id res chain seq x y z
N MET A 1 -26.44 21.74 -0.45
CA MET A 1 -25.51 21.18 0.50
C MET A 1 -24.97 19.84 0.06
N GLU A 2 -23.71 19.68 0.11
CA GLU A 2 -23.06 18.47 -0.41
C GLU A 2 -23.11 17.28 0.54
N ARG A 3 -23.48 17.53 1.77
CA ARG A 3 -23.43 16.53 2.81
C ARG A 3 -24.18 15.24 2.49
N GLY A 4 -25.42 15.36 1.96
CA GLY A 4 -26.19 14.16 1.64
C GLY A 4 -25.54 13.33 0.55
N LYS A 5 -24.91 14.00 -0.39
CA LYS A 5 -24.20 13.35 -1.47
C LYS A 5 -22.97 12.62 -0.93
N ASP A 6 -22.24 13.27 -0.02
CA ASP A 6 -21.05 12.68 0.58
C ASP A 6 -21.37 11.44 1.40
N LEU A 7 -22.53 11.42 2.03
CA LEU A 7 -22.95 10.27 2.83
C LEU A 7 -23.23 9.04 1.99
N ASN A 8 -23.58 9.24 0.72
CA ASN A 8 -23.93 8.14 -0.18
C ASN A 8 -22.76 7.67 -1.03
N GLU A 9 -21.69 8.43 -1.09
CA GLU A 9 -20.52 8.07 -1.90
C GLU A 9 -19.40 7.58 -1.00
N PRO A 10 -18.80 6.43 -1.32
CA PRO A 10 -17.66 5.96 -0.55
C PRO A 10 -16.49 6.92 -0.72
N LYS A 11 -15.82 7.22 0.36
CA LYS A 11 -14.62 8.04 0.31
C LYS A 11 -13.48 7.26 -0.30
N LYS A 12 -12.65 7.94 -1.08
CA LYS A 12 -11.44 7.33 -1.63
C LYS A 12 -10.45 7.13 -0.50
N LYS A 13 -9.83 5.97 -0.50
CA LYS A 13 -8.95 5.56 0.60
C LYS A 13 -7.55 5.24 0.11
N VAL A 14 -6.60 5.45 1.01
CA VAL A 14 -5.21 5.10 0.80
C VAL A 14 -4.75 4.29 2.01
N LEU A 15 -4.12 3.16 1.77
CA LEU A 15 -3.50 2.38 2.82
C LEU A 15 -2.01 2.69 2.87
N ILE A 16 -1.47 2.78 4.08
CA ILE A 16 -0.02 2.94 4.26
C ILE A 16 0.50 1.74 5.03
N LEU A 17 1.50 1.08 4.45
CA LEU A 17 2.22 0.00 5.10
C LEU A 17 3.59 0.51 5.51
N GLY A 18 3.88 0.44 6.81
CA GLY A 18 5.13 0.96 7.36
C GLY A 18 6.19 -0.09 7.62
N SER A 19 5.83 -1.37 7.51
CA SER A 19 6.76 -2.44 7.73
C SER A 19 6.30 -3.69 7.00
N GLU A 20 7.09 -4.75 7.10
CA GLU A 20 6.75 -6.04 6.50
C GLU A 20 5.79 -6.86 7.38
N SER A 21 5.40 -6.30 8.51
CA SER A 21 4.49 -6.93 9.45
C SER A 21 3.52 -5.86 9.95
N ILE A 22 2.24 -6.16 10.04
CA ILE A 22 1.26 -5.18 10.51
C ILE A 22 0.77 -5.54 11.91
N GLY A 23 0.47 -4.47 12.66
CA GLY A 23 0.12 -4.60 14.07
C GLY A 23 1.37 -4.66 14.92
N VAL A 24 1.19 -4.61 16.22
CA VAL A 24 2.29 -4.61 17.20
C VAL A 24 2.24 -5.91 17.99
N GLY A 25 3.40 -6.55 18.14
CA GLY A 25 3.49 -7.81 18.86
C GLY A 25 4.30 -8.81 18.07
N ASP A 26 3.69 -9.93 17.75
CA ASP A 26 4.36 -11.01 17.03
C ASP A 26 4.55 -10.66 15.55
N GLU A 27 5.79 -10.58 15.11
CA GLU A 27 6.11 -10.18 13.75
C GLU A 27 5.72 -11.24 12.72
N THR A 28 5.86 -12.51 13.05
CA THR A 28 5.45 -13.59 12.15
C THR A 28 3.95 -13.56 11.94
N LEU A 29 3.20 -13.39 13.02
CA LEU A 29 1.75 -13.26 12.92
C LEU A 29 1.35 -12.01 12.15
N GLY A 30 2.06 -10.91 12.38
CA GLY A 30 1.81 -9.66 11.66
C GLY A 30 2.01 -9.79 10.16
N PHE A 31 2.99 -10.58 9.75
CA PHE A 31 3.21 -10.86 8.33
C PHE A 31 2.04 -11.70 7.78
N GLU A 32 1.59 -12.70 8.52
CA GLU A 32 0.46 -13.53 8.09
C GLU A 32 -0.84 -12.73 7.99
N ILE A 33 -1.04 -11.80 8.92
CA ILE A 33 -2.19 -10.89 8.86
C ILE A 33 -2.11 -10.07 7.58
N LEU A 34 -0.94 -9.57 7.24
CA LEU A 34 -0.75 -8.79 6.02
C LEU A 34 -1.06 -9.62 4.78
N VAL A 35 -0.57 -10.86 4.71
CA VAL A 35 -0.87 -11.75 3.59
C VAL A 35 -2.38 -11.95 3.46
N THR A 36 -3.04 -12.26 4.56
CA THR A 36 -4.49 -12.49 4.58
C THR A 36 -5.26 -11.24 4.14
N LEU A 37 -4.80 -10.08 4.59
CA LEU A 37 -5.41 -8.81 4.22
C LEU A 37 -5.33 -8.58 2.71
N LEU A 38 -4.15 -8.77 2.13
CA LEU A 38 -3.96 -8.55 0.69
C LEU A 38 -4.73 -9.56 -0.14
N GLU A 39 -4.77 -10.83 0.29
CA GLU A 39 -5.55 -11.85 -0.40
C GLU A 39 -7.04 -11.49 -0.43
N ASN A 40 -7.57 -11.09 0.71
CA ASN A 40 -8.99 -10.74 0.80
C ASN A 40 -9.31 -9.44 0.06
N LEU A 41 -8.39 -8.48 0.11
CA LEU A 41 -8.56 -7.22 -0.61
C LEU A 41 -8.68 -7.45 -2.11
N SER A 42 -7.94 -8.42 -2.65
CA SER A 42 -7.96 -8.70 -4.08
C SER A 42 -9.30 -9.27 -4.56
N LYS A 43 -10.16 -9.69 -3.65
CA LYS A 43 -11.47 -10.27 -3.97
C LYS A 43 -12.63 -9.28 -3.80
N ARG A 44 -12.32 -8.05 -3.37
CA ARG A 44 -13.35 -7.06 -3.08
C ARG A 44 -13.46 -6.05 -4.22
N ASP A 45 -14.60 -5.38 -4.27
CA ASP A 45 -14.82 -4.29 -5.23
C ASP A 45 -14.50 -2.93 -4.62
N ASP A 46 -14.64 -2.81 -3.30
CA ASP A 46 -14.38 -1.58 -2.56
C ASP A 46 -12.91 -1.49 -2.17
N VAL A 47 -12.05 -1.29 -3.16
CA VAL A 47 -10.60 -1.28 -2.97
C VAL A 47 -10.06 0.14 -2.79
N PRO A 48 -8.91 0.31 -2.16
CA PRO A 48 -8.31 1.64 -2.05
C PRO A 48 -7.78 2.13 -3.39
N THR A 49 -7.60 3.44 -3.49
CA THR A 49 -6.99 4.06 -4.66
C THR A 49 -5.51 3.70 -4.76
N ALA A 50 -4.84 3.62 -3.62
CA ALA A 50 -3.41 3.36 -3.58
C ALA A 50 -3.02 2.65 -2.30
N ILE A 51 -1.92 1.92 -2.38
CA ILE A 51 -1.23 1.36 -1.22
C ILE A 51 0.18 1.94 -1.25
N ILE A 52 0.53 2.67 -0.21
CA ILE A 52 1.84 3.28 -0.09
C ILE A 52 2.68 2.42 0.85
N CYS A 53 3.85 2.01 0.37
CA CYS A 53 4.81 1.28 1.18
C CYS A 53 5.98 2.22 1.47
N TRP A 54 6.28 2.45 2.72
CA TRP A 54 7.46 3.20 3.09
C TRP A 54 8.19 2.50 4.23
N ASN A 55 9.37 3.01 4.58
CA ASN A 55 10.27 2.34 5.50
C ASN A 55 10.51 0.91 4.99
N THR A 56 10.59 -0.08 5.86
CA THR A 56 10.92 -1.46 5.43
C THR A 56 9.84 -2.12 4.60
N ALA A 57 8.62 -1.56 4.55
CA ALA A 57 7.56 -2.11 3.72
C ALA A 57 7.90 -2.06 2.23
N VAL A 58 8.83 -1.19 1.80
CA VAL A 58 9.24 -1.18 0.38
C VAL A 58 9.86 -2.51 -0.05
N LYS A 59 10.36 -3.29 0.89
CA LYS A 59 10.92 -4.62 0.61
C LYS A 59 9.84 -5.57 0.09
N LEU A 60 8.59 -5.34 0.44
CA LEU A 60 7.47 -6.17 -0.03
C LEU A 60 7.28 -6.06 -1.53
N MET A 61 7.72 -4.94 -2.12
CA MET A 61 7.59 -4.67 -3.55
C MET A 61 8.83 -5.09 -4.34
N ALA A 62 9.86 -5.58 -3.67
CA ALA A 62 11.13 -5.86 -4.30
C ALA A 62 11.22 -7.32 -4.76
N GLU A 63 12.15 -7.58 -5.68
CA GLU A 63 12.46 -8.92 -6.15
C GLU A 63 12.67 -9.87 -4.97
N GLY A 64 12.09 -11.06 -5.06
CA GLY A 64 12.19 -12.05 -4.02
C GLY A 64 11.14 -11.97 -2.93
N SER A 65 10.33 -10.92 -2.93
CA SER A 65 9.26 -10.80 -1.94
C SER A 65 8.19 -11.88 -2.15
N PRO A 66 7.78 -12.56 -1.09
CA PRO A 66 6.70 -13.55 -1.21
C PRO A 66 5.33 -12.90 -1.46
N LEU A 67 5.20 -11.59 -1.34
CA LEU A 67 3.93 -10.89 -1.55
C LEU A 67 3.77 -10.34 -2.95
N LEU A 68 4.73 -10.52 -3.83
CA LEU A 68 4.66 -9.95 -5.18
C LEU A 68 3.42 -10.42 -5.94
N VAL A 69 3.03 -11.69 -5.81
CA VAL A 69 1.87 -12.20 -6.51
C VAL A 69 0.59 -11.48 -6.08
N HIS A 70 0.47 -11.18 -4.79
CA HIS A 70 -0.71 -10.46 -4.26
C HIS A 70 -0.69 -9.01 -4.69
N LEU A 71 0.45 -8.35 -4.61
CA LEU A 71 0.58 -6.95 -4.99
C LEU A 71 0.33 -6.74 -6.48
N LYS A 72 0.80 -7.67 -7.30
CA LYS A 72 0.56 -7.61 -8.75
C LYS A 72 -0.94 -7.76 -9.08
N ARG A 73 -1.64 -8.63 -8.36
CA ARG A 73 -3.09 -8.77 -8.54
C ARG A 73 -3.82 -7.49 -8.20
N LEU A 74 -3.41 -6.82 -7.13
CA LEU A 74 -4.02 -5.56 -6.73
C LEU A 74 -3.72 -4.47 -7.75
N GLU A 75 -2.52 -4.45 -8.28
CA GLU A 75 -2.15 -3.50 -9.32
C GLU A 75 -3.00 -3.70 -10.57
N GLU A 76 -3.25 -4.95 -10.95
CA GLU A 76 -4.11 -5.28 -12.09
C GLU A 76 -5.56 -4.81 -11.87
N ARG A 77 -5.97 -4.68 -10.62
CA ARG A 77 -7.29 -4.16 -10.25
C ARG A 77 -7.34 -2.63 -10.28
N GLY A 78 -6.25 -1.98 -10.65
CA GLY A 78 -6.20 -0.54 -10.74
C GLY A 78 -5.73 0.18 -9.49
N ILE A 79 -5.26 -0.56 -8.49
CA ILE A 79 -4.72 0.05 -7.28
C ILE A 79 -3.28 0.48 -7.55
N ASN A 80 -2.96 1.73 -7.23
CA ASN A 80 -1.60 2.23 -7.35
C ASN A 80 -0.76 1.68 -6.20
N ILE A 81 0.27 0.92 -6.52
CA ILE A 81 1.20 0.40 -5.51
C ILE A 81 2.44 1.27 -5.56
N LEU A 82 2.71 1.98 -4.48
CA LEU A 82 3.74 3.01 -4.46
C LEU A 82 4.79 2.75 -3.38
N ALA A 83 6.06 2.89 -3.75
CA ALA A 83 7.17 2.78 -2.81
C ALA A 83 7.76 4.16 -2.56
N GLY A 84 7.94 4.55 -1.31
CA GLY A 84 8.59 5.81 -0.97
C GLY A 84 9.99 5.86 -1.57
N GLN A 85 10.25 6.85 -2.42
CA GLN A 85 11.51 6.97 -3.14
C GLN A 85 12.72 7.03 -2.20
N LEU A 86 12.61 7.81 -1.12
CA LEU A 86 13.67 7.90 -0.14
C LEU A 86 14.01 6.52 0.45
N CYS A 87 12.99 5.76 0.79
CA CYS A 87 13.18 4.45 1.41
C CYS A 87 13.83 3.45 0.45
N VAL A 88 13.38 3.45 -0.80
CA VAL A 88 13.92 2.58 -1.83
C VAL A 88 15.40 2.89 -2.05
N ARG A 89 15.75 4.17 -2.07
CA ARG A 89 17.13 4.59 -2.25
C ARG A 89 17.99 4.22 -1.04
N GLU A 90 17.52 4.52 0.17
CA GLU A 90 18.30 4.26 1.39
C GLU A 90 18.48 2.76 1.67
N LEU A 91 17.53 1.94 1.25
CA LEU A 91 17.63 0.49 1.40
C LEU A 91 18.24 -0.19 0.17
N GLU A 92 18.75 0.60 -0.77
CA GLU A 92 19.45 0.11 -1.96
C GLU A 92 18.60 -0.82 -2.83
N LEU A 93 17.33 -0.42 -3.03
CA LEU A 93 16.37 -1.22 -3.80
C LEU A 93 15.93 -0.56 -5.11
N MET A 94 16.66 0.47 -5.57
CA MET A 94 16.25 1.27 -6.74
C MET A 94 15.98 0.44 -7.99
N ASP A 95 16.81 -0.55 -8.26
CA ASP A 95 16.65 -1.41 -9.45
C ASP A 95 16.08 -2.77 -9.11
N LYS A 96 15.47 -2.91 -7.93
CA LYS A 96 14.93 -4.18 -7.47
C LYS A 96 13.40 -4.16 -7.28
N ILE A 97 12.78 -3.03 -7.50
CA ILE A 97 11.31 -2.93 -7.36
C ILE A 97 10.67 -3.69 -8.51
N ALA A 98 9.85 -4.69 -8.16
CA ALA A 98 9.27 -5.62 -9.12
C ALA A 98 7.78 -5.43 -9.34
N VAL A 99 7.13 -4.57 -8.56
CA VAL A 99 5.71 -4.24 -8.71
C VAL A 99 5.51 -2.79 -8.31
N GLY A 100 4.56 -2.12 -8.96
CA GLY A 100 4.28 -0.73 -8.68
C GLY A 100 5.40 0.20 -9.15
N LYS A 101 5.53 1.32 -8.50
CA LYS A 101 6.55 2.31 -8.85
C LYS A 101 6.93 3.11 -7.61
N THR A 102 8.03 3.86 -7.72
CA THR A 102 8.45 4.77 -6.65
C THR A 102 7.63 6.05 -6.71
N ALA A 103 7.48 6.70 -5.57
CA ALA A 103 6.79 7.97 -5.46
C ALA A 103 7.61 8.91 -4.58
N THR A 104 7.65 10.18 -4.98
CA THR A 104 8.30 11.22 -4.19
C THR A 104 7.43 11.54 -2.97
N MET A 105 8.02 12.18 -1.97
CA MET A 105 7.23 12.62 -0.80
C MET A 105 6.11 13.56 -1.22
N ASP A 106 6.34 14.41 -2.20
CA ASP A 106 5.31 15.32 -2.68
C ASP A 106 4.11 14.58 -3.28
N GLU A 107 4.40 13.54 -4.06
CA GLU A 107 3.34 12.69 -4.62
C GLU A 107 2.58 11.94 -3.53
N ILE A 108 3.30 11.48 -2.50
CA ILE A 108 2.67 10.82 -1.35
C ILE A 108 1.78 11.80 -0.59
N LEU A 109 2.26 13.01 -0.38
CA LEU A 109 1.47 14.04 0.29
C LEU A 109 0.21 14.38 -0.48
N ASP A 110 0.29 14.42 -1.81
CA ASP A 110 -0.87 14.65 -2.64
C ASP A 110 -1.97 13.62 -2.36
N LEU A 111 -1.56 12.38 -2.19
CA LEU A 111 -2.52 11.31 -1.88
C LEU A 111 -3.06 11.40 -0.48
N ILE A 112 -2.20 11.52 0.53
CA ILE A 112 -2.66 11.47 1.92
C ILE A 112 -3.46 12.70 2.34
N LEU A 113 -3.23 13.84 1.69
CA LEU A 113 -3.97 15.06 2.01
C LEU A 113 -5.34 15.13 1.33
N HIS A 114 -5.58 14.29 0.33
CA HIS A 114 -6.83 14.30 -0.44
C HIS A 114 -7.63 13.00 -0.34
N HIS A 115 -7.23 12.09 0.52
CA HIS A 115 -7.90 10.80 0.71
C HIS A 115 -8.09 10.51 2.19
N GLU A 116 -8.96 9.54 2.46
CA GLU A 116 -9.05 8.97 3.79
C GLU A 116 -7.89 7.98 3.92
N VAL A 117 -7.11 8.09 4.98
CA VAL A 117 -5.87 7.32 5.13
C VAL A 117 -5.96 6.35 6.30
N LEU A 118 -5.56 5.12 6.05
CA LEU A 118 -5.40 4.12 7.10
C LEU A 118 -3.95 3.65 7.10
N ALA A 119 -3.25 3.89 8.18
CA ALA A 119 -1.86 3.44 8.35
C ALA A 119 -1.85 2.16 9.18
N LEU A 120 -1.19 1.15 8.66
CA LEU A 120 -1.11 -0.17 9.29
C LEU A 120 0.29 -0.51 9.76
#